data_77c1e4c830489dc3049c29274a913bc3
#
_entry.id   77c1e4c830489dc3049c29274a913bc3
#
_cell.length_a   1.000
_cell.length_b   1.000
_cell.length_c   1.000
_cell.angle_alpha   90.00
_cell.angle_beta   90.00
_cell.angle_gamma   90.00
#
_symmetry.space_group_name_H-M   'P 1'
#
loop_
_entity.id
_entity.type
_entity.pdbx_description
1 polymer ?
#
loop_
_entity_poly.entity_id
_entity_poly.type
_entity_poly.pdbx_seq_one_letter_code
_entity_poly.pdbx_strand_id
1 'polypeptide(L)'
;MRLIDYFDRSCGRASPLMRLEVMDDDGRILPRGERGEIVVRGGLVMAGYYHNEAATREASTFGWHHTGDIGVIDEDGFAYIVDRKKDMIISGGFNVFPREVEQVLWSHPAVQDCAVIGVPDEEWGEAVKAVVELKPGAAATADELIHLAKDSPVGKVLKKTLREPYWAGRARKI
;
A
#
# COMPACT_ATOMS: atom_id res chain seq x y z
N MET A 1 2.70 -7.66 -15.31
CA MET A 1 1.38 -7.05 -15.12
C MET A 1 1.38 -5.78 -15.96
N ARG A 2 0.53 -5.67 -16.97
CA ARG A 2 0.47 -4.47 -17.83
C ARG A 2 -0.28 -3.37 -17.08
N LEU A 3 0.14 -2.12 -17.23
CA LEU A 3 -0.57 -0.94 -16.72
C LEU A 3 -2.08 -0.94 -17.05
N ILE A 4 -2.47 -1.67 -18.09
CA ILE A 4 -3.86 -1.79 -18.57
C ILE A 4 -4.79 -2.43 -17.54
N ASP A 5 -4.30 -3.30 -16.66
CA ASP A 5 -5.12 -3.93 -15.61
C ASP A 5 -5.48 -2.93 -14.48
N TYR A 6 -4.87 -1.75 -14.48
CA TYR A 6 -5.14 -0.68 -13.52
C TYR A 6 -6.30 0.23 -13.92
N PHE A 7 -6.63 0.36 -15.21
CA PHE A 7 -7.66 1.30 -15.67
C PHE A 7 -9.06 0.98 -15.15
N ASP A 8 -9.38 -0.29 -14.93
CA ASP A 8 -10.67 -0.71 -14.38
C ASP A 8 -10.81 -0.46 -12.87
N ARG A 9 -9.75 0.03 -12.19
CA ARG A 9 -9.70 0.22 -10.73
C ARG A 9 -9.34 1.64 -10.30
N SER A 10 -9.30 2.58 -11.21
CA SER A 10 -9.05 3.99 -10.88
C SER A 10 -10.22 4.57 -10.07
N CYS A 11 -9.91 5.36 -9.04
CA CYS A 11 -10.91 6.15 -8.34
C CYS A 11 -11.26 7.47 -9.05
N GLY A 12 -10.70 7.71 -10.23
CA GLY A 12 -11.00 8.87 -11.06
C GLY A 12 -9.90 9.92 -11.06
N ARG A 13 -10.28 11.14 -11.45
CA ARG A 13 -9.39 12.30 -11.59
C ARG A 13 -9.90 13.47 -10.74
N ALA A 14 -9.01 14.39 -10.41
CA ALA A 14 -9.40 15.64 -9.76
C ALA A 14 -10.45 16.41 -10.55
N SER A 15 -11.47 16.93 -9.88
CA SER A 15 -12.42 17.88 -10.48
C SER A 15 -11.74 19.23 -10.76
N PRO A 16 -12.30 20.08 -11.64
CA PRO A 16 -11.70 21.37 -11.98
C PRO A 16 -11.42 22.32 -10.81
N LEU A 17 -12.14 22.15 -9.68
CA LEU A 17 -11.99 22.98 -8.47
C LEU A 17 -11.04 22.38 -7.44
N MET A 18 -10.43 21.23 -7.74
CA MET A 18 -9.58 20.47 -6.85
C MET A 18 -8.22 20.20 -7.46
N ARG A 19 -7.22 20.11 -6.60
CA ARG A 19 -5.91 19.55 -6.91
C ARG A 19 -5.76 18.25 -6.15
N LEU A 20 -5.26 17.24 -6.84
CA LEU A 20 -4.98 15.92 -6.32
C LEU A 20 -3.52 15.60 -6.62
N GLU A 21 -2.75 15.32 -5.58
CA GLU A 21 -1.32 15.02 -5.68
C GLU A 21 -0.97 13.82 -4.80
N VAL A 22 0.24 13.31 -4.99
CA VAL A 22 0.85 12.31 -4.11
C VAL A 22 1.99 12.96 -3.36
N MET A 23 2.11 12.68 -2.05
CA MET A 23 3.06 13.34 -1.15
C MET A 23 3.82 12.32 -0.32
N ASP A 24 5.10 12.61 -0.06
CA ASP A 24 5.91 11.84 0.90
C ASP A 24 5.67 12.31 2.36
N ASP A 25 6.32 11.63 3.31
CA ASP A 25 6.20 11.96 4.73
C ASP A 25 6.89 13.28 5.11
N ASP A 26 7.76 13.81 4.25
CA ASP A 26 8.43 15.12 4.43
C ASP A 26 7.59 16.28 3.87
N GLY A 27 6.43 16.02 3.29
CA GLY A 27 5.54 17.03 2.71
C GLY A 27 5.91 17.45 1.28
N ARG A 28 6.74 16.65 0.56
CA ARG A 28 7.09 16.93 -0.83
C ARG A 28 6.11 16.24 -1.77
N ILE A 29 5.68 16.97 -2.79
CA ILE A 29 4.87 16.39 -3.86
C ILE A 29 5.77 15.51 -4.72
N LEU A 30 5.32 14.28 -4.93
CA LEU A 30 6.03 13.26 -5.72
C LEU A 30 5.65 13.36 -7.21
N PRO A 31 6.56 12.97 -8.11
CA PRO A 31 6.27 12.84 -9.53
C PRO A 31 5.14 11.85 -9.83
N ARG A 32 4.52 11.98 -11.01
CA ARG A 32 3.54 11.01 -11.51
C ARG A 32 4.16 9.60 -11.59
N GLY A 33 3.37 8.59 -11.24
CA GLY A 33 3.81 7.20 -11.20
C GLY A 33 4.51 6.79 -9.90
N GLU A 34 4.90 7.74 -9.06
CA GLU A 34 5.45 7.44 -7.74
C GLU A 34 4.34 7.21 -6.71
N ARG A 35 4.65 6.41 -5.69
CA ARG A 35 3.74 6.00 -4.64
C ARG A 35 3.94 6.85 -3.38
N GLY A 36 2.87 7.34 -2.81
CA GLY A 36 2.85 8.10 -1.56
C GLY A 36 1.43 8.36 -1.07
N GLU A 37 1.27 9.22 -0.08
CA GLU A 37 -0.05 9.58 0.42
C GLU A 37 -0.79 10.48 -0.57
N ILE A 38 -2.04 10.13 -0.88
CA ILE A 38 -2.91 10.98 -1.69
C ILE A 38 -3.32 12.19 -0.86
N VAL A 39 -3.03 13.38 -1.38
CA VAL A 39 -3.38 14.65 -0.75
C VAL A 39 -4.24 15.50 -1.67
N VAL A 40 -5.17 16.24 -1.10
CA VAL A 40 -6.10 17.07 -1.86
C VAL A 40 -6.09 18.51 -1.37
N ARG A 41 -6.34 19.44 -2.30
CA ARG A 41 -6.47 20.87 -2.03
C ARG A 41 -7.49 21.49 -2.98
N GLY A 42 -8.35 22.35 -2.47
CA GLY A 42 -9.31 23.08 -3.29
C GLY A 42 -10.58 23.45 -2.54
N GLY A 43 -11.51 24.06 -3.26
CA GLY A 43 -12.73 24.63 -2.68
C GLY A 43 -13.75 23.60 -2.19
N LEU A 44 -13.57 22.31 -2.51
CA LEU A 44 -14.47 21.24 -2.08
C LEU A 44 -13.93 20.45 -0.88
N VAL A 45 -12.72 20.80 -0.39
CA VAL A 45 -12.19 20.18 0.84
C VAL A 45 -13.01 20.68 2.03
N MET A 46 -13.34 19.78 2.94
CA MET A 46 -14.06 20.09 4.16
C MET A 46 -13.33 21.15 5.00
N ALA A 47 -14.06 21.97 5.73
CA ALA A 47 -13.50 22.96 6.65
C ALA A 47 -12.79 22.31 7.87
N GLY A 48 -13.19 21.10 8.24
CA GLY A 48 -12.60 20.35 9.35
C GLY A 48 -13.56 19.32 9.93
N TYR A 49 -13.08 18.57 10.91
CA TYR A 49 -13.88 17.62 11.69
C TYR A 49 -14.68 18.38 12.76
N TYR A 50 -15.97 18.08 12.87
CA TYR A 50 -16.87 18.73 13.81
C TYR A 50 -16.40 18.52 15.26
N HIS A 51 -16.21 19.64 15.99
CA HIS A 51 -15.70 19.65 17.36
C HIS A 51 -14.40 18.85 17.60
N ASN A 52 -13.56 18.65 16.57
CA ASN A 52 -12.29 17.96 16.69
C ASN A 52 -11.17 18.71 15.96
N GLU A 53 -10.67 19.77 16.61
CA GLU A 53 -9.59 20.57 16.05
C GLU A 53 -8.26 19.80 15.93
N ALA A 54 -8.01 18.82 16.81
CA ALA A 54 -6.78 18.03 16.76
C ALA A 54 -6.74 17.19 15.47
N ALA A 55 -7.81 16.44 15.17
CA ALA A 55 -7.93 15.68 13.93
C ALA A 55 -7.95 16.60 12.69
N THR A 56 -8.54 17.80 12.79
CA THR A 56 -8.52 18.77 11.69
C THR A 56 -7.10 19.24 11.39
N ARG A 57 -6.31 19.56 12.40
CA ARG A 57 -4.90 19.95 12.20
C ARG A 57 -4.05 18.80 11.64
N GLU A 58 -4.22 17.59 12.18
CA GLU A 58 -3.52 16.41 11.70
C GLU A 58 -3.79 16.14 10.21
N ALA A 59 -5.06 16.22 9.82
CA ALA A 59 -5.47 16.02 8.42
C ALA A 59 -5.15 17.22 7.49
N SER A 60 -4.57 18.31 7.99
CA SER A 60 -4.37 19.55 7.23
C SER A 60 -2.93 20.07 7.35
N THR A 61 -1.95 19.19 7.20
CA THR A 61 -0.52 19.53 7.24
C THR A 61 0.01 19.93 5.87
N PHE A 62 1.15 20.65 5.83
CA PHE A 62 1.81 21.12 4.62
C PHE A 62 0.92 21.90 3.63
N GLY A 63 -0.22 22.42 4.10
CA GLY A 63 -1.18 23.17 3.27
C GLY A 63 -2.05 22.28 2.37
N TRP A 64 -2.12 20.98 2.65
CA TRP A 64 -2.93 19.98 1.98
C TRP A 64 -3.80 19.24 2.97
N HIS A 65 -4.94 18.72 2.49
CA HIS A 65 -5.73 17.76 3.23
C HIS A 65 -5.21 16.36 2.93
N HIS A 66 -4.81 15.65 3.99
CA HIS A 66 -4.31 14.29 3.95
C HIS A 66 -5.49 13.31 3.98
N THR A 67 -5.59 12.44 2.97
CA THR A 67 -6.70 11.49 2.88
C THR A 67 -6.50 10.26 3.76
N GLY A 68 -5.26 9.97 4.13
CA GLY A 68 -4.87 8.73 4.80
C GLY A 68 -4.84 7.52 3.85
N ASP A 69 -4.97 7.74 2.54
CA ASP A 69 -4.86 6.70 1.52
C ASP A 69 -3.50 6.79 0.81
N ILE A 70 -2.83 5.67 0.67
CA ILE A 70 -1.63 5.54 -0.16
C ILE A 70 -2.07 5.23 -1.58
N GLY A 71 -1.47 5.91 -2.54
CA GLY A 71 -1.83 5.71 -3.93
C GLY A 71 -0.76 6.17 -4.92
N VAL A 72 -1.15 6.12 -6.18
CA VAL A 72 -0.36 6.55 -7.33
C VAL A 72 -1.25 7.40 -8.22
N ILE A 73 -0.71 8.43 -8.86
CA ILE A 73 -1.40 9.15 -9.92
C ILE A 73 -0.60 8.96 -11.20
N ASP A 74 -1.26 8.48 -12.25
CA ASP A 74 -0.63 8.23 -13.54
C ASP A 74 -0.39 9.53 -14.34
N GLU A 75 0.26 9.39 -15.50
CA GLU A 75 0.56 10.51 -16.40
C GLU A 75 -0.71 11.21 -16.94
N ASP A 76 -1.81 10.50 -17.04
CA ASP A 76 -3.11 11.02 -17.47
C ASP A 76 -3.90 11.66 -16.32
N GLY A 77 -3.39 11.61 -15.08
CA GLY A 77 -3.96 12.21 -13.89
C GLY A 77 -5.04 11.35 -13.21
N PHE A 78 -5.14 10.05 -13.53
CA PHE A 78 -6.00 9.13 -12.82
C PHE A 78 -5.32 8.65 -11.53
N ALA A 79 -6.08 8.63 -10.44
CA ALA A 79 -5.62 8.17 -9.14
C ALA A 79 -6.03 6.72 -8.89
N TYR A 80 -5.13 5.98 -8.28
CA TYR A 80 -5.28 4.57 -7.91
C TYR A 80 -4.92 4.41 -6.45
N ILE A 81 -5.87 3.96 -5.63
CA ILE A 81 -5.64 3.69 -4.22
C ILE A 81 -5.00 2.31 -4.09
N VAL A 82 -3.86 2.27 -3.42
CA VAL A 82 -3.11 1.03 -3.11
C VAL A 82 -3.58 0.47 -1.78
N ASP A 83 -3.57 1.30 -0.71
CA ASP A 83 -3.95 0.89 0.64
C ASP A 83 -4.22 2.10 1.53
N ARG A 84 -4.56 1.85 2.80
CA ARG A 84 -4.61 2.86 3.85
C ARG A 84 -3.22 3.08 4.46
N LYS A 85 -2.84 4.34 4.69
CA LYS A 85 -1.56 4.68 5.33
C LYS A 85 -1.41 4.03 6.71
N LYS A 86 -2.46 4.02 7.51
CA LYS A 86 -2.48 3.44 8.86
C LYS A 86 -2.39 1.92 8.91
N ASP A 87 -2.73 1.24 7.81
CA ASP A 87 -2.73 -0.23 7.72
C ASP A 87 -1.43 -0.75 7.09
N MET A 88 -0.58 0.14 6.59
CA MET A 88 0.73 -0.18 6.03
C MET A 88 1.63 -0.81 7.12
N ILE A 89 2.22 -1.95 6.80
CA ILE A 89 3.10 -2.70 7.70
C ILE A 89 4.55 -2.29 7.43
N ILE A 90 5.29 -1.96 8.48
CA ILE A 90 6.71 -1.60 8.38
C ILE A 90 7.54 -2.79 8.84
N SER A 91 7.92 -3.66 7.91
CA SER A 91 8.70 -4.87 8.19
C SER A 91 10.14 -4.70 7.73
N GLY A 92 11.09 -4.71 8.65
CA GLY A 92 12.52 -4.53 8.34
C GLY A 92 12.85 -3.20 7.65
N GLY A 93 12.07 -2.14 7.92
CA GLY A 93 12.20 -0.83 7.28
C GLY A 93 11.55 -0.73 5.89
N PHE A 94 10.77 -1.76 5.47
CA PHE A 94 10.06 -1.76 4.19
C PHE A 94 8.57 -1.61 4.39
N ASN A 95 7.96 -0.81 3.52
CA ASN A 95 6.53 -0.62 3.48
C ASN A 95 5.89 -1.81 2.74
N VAL A 96 5.13 -2.62 3.49
CA VAL A 96 4.32 -3.71 2.96
C VAL A 96 2.86 -3.28 3.00
N PHE A 97 2.19 -3.39 1.88
CA PHE A 97 0.79 -3.04 1.75
C PHE A 97 -0.07 -4.30 1.88
N PRO A 98 -0.86 -4.44 2.97
CA PRO A 98 -1.72 -5.59 3.22
C PRO A 98 -2.54 -6.01 2.01
N ARG A 99 -3.19 -5.05 1.35
CA ARG A 99 -4.05 -5.30 0.20
C ARG A 99 -3.33 -5.94 -1.00
N GLU A 100 -2.06 -5.60 -1.23
CA GLU A 100 -1.27 -6.23 -2.30
C GLU A 100 -1.03 -7.72 -2.00
N VAL A 101 -0.79 -8.06 -0.72
CA VAL A 101 -0.61 -9.45 -0.28
C VAL A 101 -1.94 -10.21 -0.32
N GLU A 102 -3.03 -9.59 0.15
CA GLU A 102 -4.38 -10.15 0.11
C GLU A 102 -4.81 -10.49 -1.33
N GLN A 103 -4.56 -9.61 -2.30
CA GLN A 103 -4.87 -9.88 -3.71
C GLN A 103 -4.16 -11.12 -4.25
N VAL A 104 -2.93 -11.35 -3.81
CA VAL A 104 -2.20 -12.56 -4.18
C VAL A 104 -2.83 -13.79 -3.53
N LEU A 105 -3.16 -13.73 -2.25
CA LEU A 105 -3.78 -14.84 -1.52
C LEU A 105 -5.18 -15.17 -2.08
N TRP A 106 -5.99 -14.18 -2.44
CA TRP A 106 -7.30 -14.40 -3.09
C TRP A 106 -7.20 -15.07 -4.46
N SER A 107 -6.06 -15.02 -5.13
CA SER A 107 -5.86 -15.76 -6.39
C SER A 107 -5.79 -17.28 -6.18
N HIS A 108 -5.58 -17.75 -4.95
CA HIS A 108 -5.55 -19.18 -4.63
C HIS A 108 -6.96 -19.78 -4.65
N PRO A 109 -7.20 -20.89 -5.39
CA PRO A 109 -8.54 -21.43 -5.59
C PRO A 109 -9.26 -21.87 -4.31
N ALA A 110 -8.51 -22.27 -3.28
CA ALA A 110 -9.06 -22.67 -1.97
C ALA A 110 -9.40 -21.52 -1.03
N VAL A 111 -8.91 -20.30 -1.29
CA VAL A 111 -9.15 -19.15 -0.42
C VAL A 111 -10.51 -18.55 -0.70
N GLN A 112 -11.32 -18.38 0.34
CA GLN A 112 -12.60 -17.69 0.32
C GLN A 112 -12.41 -16.23 0.66
N ASP A 113 -11.72 -15.93 1.78
CA ASP A 113 -11.42 -14.58 2.23
C ASP A 113 -10.09 -14.56 3.00
N CYS A 114 -9.46 -13.40 3.08
CA CYS A 114 -8.26 -13.20 3.87
C CYS A 114 -8.12 -11.76 4.35
N ALA A 115 -7.41 -11.60 5.46
CA ALA A 115 -6.96 -10.32 5.96
C ALA A 115 -5.47 -10.41 6.32
N VAL A 116 -4.72 -9.36 5.97
CA VAL A 116 -3.30 -9.26 6.27
C VAL A 116 -3.07 -8.11 7.24
N ILE A 117 -2.33 -8.38 8.30
CA ILE A 117 -2.03 -7.42 9.37
C ILE A 117 -0.55 -7.44 9.74
N GLY A 118 -0.03 -6.33 10.25
CA GLY A 118 1.23 -6.28 10.97
C GLY A 118 1.06 -6.81 12.39
N VAL A 119 2.01 -7.60 12.85
CA VAL A 119 2.10 -8.00 14.25
C VAL A 119 3.51 -7.68 14.77
N PRO A 120 3.65 -7.28 16.05
CA PRO A 120 4.96 -6.98 16.60
C PRO A 120 5.96 -8.13 16.42
N ASP A 121 7.18 -7.82 16.01
CA ASP A 121 8.26 -8.77 15.79
C ASP A 121 9.59 -8.17 16.29
N GLU A 122 10.37 -8.93 17.03
CA GLU A 122 11.62 -8.45 17.66
C GLU A 122 12.74 -8.19 16.65
N GLU A 123 12.77 -8.90 15.53
CA GLU A 123 13.81 -8.78 14.50
C GLU A 123 13.43 -7.74 13.43
N TRP A 124 12.17 -7.72 13.02
CA TRP A 124 11.69 -6.94 11.88
C TRP A 124 10.88 -5.70 12.26
N GLY A 125 10.63 -5.48 13.57
CA GLY A 125 9.70 -4.47 14.08
C GLY A 125 8.25 -4.94 13.93
N GLU A 126 7.84 -5.24 12.70
CA GLU A 126 6.57 -5.90 12.39
C GLU A 126 6.78 -7.10 11.47
N ALA A 127 6.07 -8.19 11.75
CA ALA A 127 5.93 -9.32 10.85
C ALA A 127 4.58 -9.30 10.15
N VAL A 128 4.58 -9.70 8.87
CA VAL A 128 3.35 -9.81 8.06
C VAL A 128 2.62 -11.10 8.43
N LYS A 129 1.38 -10.98 8.93
CA LYS A 129 0.52 -12.10 9.28
C LYS A 129 -0.74 -12.10 8.44
N ALA A 130 -1.00 -13.22 7.75
CA ALA A 130 -2.26 -13.45 7.05
C ALA A 130 -3.20 -14.33 7.88
N VAL A 131 -4.46 -13.92 7.98
CA VAL A 131 -5.57 -14.73 8.47
C VAL A 131 -6.40 -15.12 7.26
N VAL A 132 -6.59 -16.41 7.03
CA VAL A 132 -7.20 -16.94 5.80
C VAL A 132 -8.39 -17.81 6.14
N GLU A 133 -9.51 -17.55 5.47
CA GLU A 133 -10.69 -18.40 5.46
C GLU A 133 -10.67 -19.25 4.17
N LEU A 134 -10.81 -20.56 4.31
CA LEU A 134 -10.88 -21.48 3.19
C LEU A 134 -12.32 -21.73 2.78
N LYS A 135 -12.55 -21.95 1.49
CA LYS A 135 -13.86 -22.37 0.96
C LYS A 135 -14.29 -23.71 1.58
N PRO A 136 -15.60 -23.93 1.76
CA PRO A 136 -16.10 -25.21 2.28
C PRO A 136 -15.57 -26.41 1.47
N GLY A 137 -14.95 -27.35 2.18
CA GLY A 137 -14.37 -28.56 1.58
C GLY A 137 -13.05 -28.37 0.82
N ALA A 138 -12.51 -27.15 0.76
CA ALA A 138 -11.19 -26.90 0.21
C ALA A 138 -10.11 -27.03 1.29
N ALA A 139 -8.88 -27.32 0.86
CA ALA A 139 -7.71 -27.38 1.73
C ALA A 139 -6.55 -26.59 1.10
N ALA A 140 -5.80 -25.91 1.94
CA ALA A 140 -4.51 -25.30 1.60
C ALA A 140 -3.64 -25.30 2.86
N THR A 141 -2.34 -25.49 2.69
CA THR A 141 -1.39 -25.41 3.78
C THR A 141 -0.85 -24.00 3.94
N ALA A 142 -0.37 -23.68 5.14
CA ALA A 142 0.30 -22.39 5.37
C ALA A 142 1.51 -22.21 4.43
N ASP A 143 2.28 -23.28 4.19
CA ASP A 143 3.45 -23.22 3.32
C ASP A 143 3.09 -22.90 1.87
N GLU A 144 2.00 -23.47 1.33
CA GLU A 144 1.51 -23.17 -0.02
C GLU A 144 1.16 -21.68 -0.16
N LEU A 145 0.42 -21.12 0.81
CA LEU A 145 0.01 -19.73 0.80
C LEU A 145 1.21 -18.77 0.99
N ILE A 146 2.16 -19.14 1.87
CA ILE A 146 3.40 -18.39 2.06
C ILE A 146 4.26 -18.40 0.78
N HIS A 147 4.38 -19.55 0.11
CA HIS A 147 5.09 -19.63 -1.16
C HIS A 147 4.42 -18.79 -2.25
N LEU A 148 3.10 -18.87 -2.37
CA LEU A 148 2.34 -18.05 -3.32
C LEU A 148 2.60 -16.56 -3.11
N ALA A 149 2.52 -16.07 -1.87
CA ALA A 149 2.79 -14.68 -1.54
C ALA A 149 4.25 -14.28 -1.81
N LYS A 150 5.23 -15.14 -1.46
CA LYS A 150 6.66 -14.88 -1.64
C LYS A 150 7.11 -14.94 -3.09
N ASP A 151 6.48 -15.74 -3.93
CA ASP A 151 6.82 -15.90 -5.34
C ASP A 151 6.08 -14.93 -6.26
N SER A 152 5.12 -14.21 -5.72
CA SER A 152 4.44 -13.10 -6.39
C SER A 152 5.38 -11.92 -6.68
N PRO A 153 5.02 -11.00 -7.59
CA PRO A 153 5.75 -9.75 -7.79
C PRO A 153 5.97 -8.97 -6.50
N VAL A 154 4.97 -8.94 -5.63
CA VAL A 154 5.04 -8.30 -4.29
C VAL A 154 6.11 -8.95 -3.43
N GLY A 155 6.09 -10.27 -3.27
CA GLY A 155 7.08 -11.01 -2.49
C GLY A 155 8.49 -10.99 -3.10
N LYS A 156 8.63 -10.92 -4.42
CA LYS A 156 9.94 -10.80 -5.10
C LYS A 156 10.56 -9.43 -4.88
N VAL A 157 9.77 -8.36 -4.89
CA VAL A 157 10.24 -7.01 -4.57
C VAL A 157 10.72 -6.97 -3.12
N LEU A 158 9.94 -7.51 -2.18
CA LEU A 158 10.32 -7.61 -0.77
C LEU A 158 11.63 -8.39 -0.58
N LYS A 159 11.77 -9.58 -1.20
CA LYS A 159 13.00 -10.38 -1.13
C LYS A 159 14.21 -9.65 -1.70
N LYS A 160 14.06 -8.96 -2.83
CA LYS A 160 15.13 -8.18 -3.46
C LYS A 160 15.59 -7.07 -2.52
N THR A 161 14.65 -6.28 -2.03
CA THR A 161 14.92 -5.11 -1.19
C THR A 161 15.49 -5.53 0.17
N LEU A 162 14.94 -6.58 0.80
CA LEU A 162 15.48 -7.14 2.03
C LEU A 162 16.92 -7.68 1.90
N ARG A 163 17.31 -8.13 0.71
CA ARG A 163 18.68 -8.62 0.45
C ARG A 163 19.68 -7.52 0.11
N GLU A 164 19.25 -6.41 -0.47
CA GLU A 164 20.14 -5.33 -0.92
C GLU A 164 21.13 -4.83 0.16
N PRO A 165 20.74 -4.56 1.44
CA PRO A 165 21.65 -4.13 2.47
C PRO A 165 22.76 -5.14 2.79
N TYR A 166 22.44 -6.44 2.72
CA TYR A 166 23.41 -7.52 3.02
C TYR A 166 24.37 -7.79 1.87
N TRP A 167 24.03 -7.34 0.66
CA TRP A 167 24.82 -7.56 -0.55
C TRP A 167 25.47 -6.27 -1.08
N ALA A 168 25.20 -5.13 -0.45
CA ALA A 168 25.85 -3.86 -0.80
C ALA A 168 27.37 -4.02 -0.69
N GLY A 169 28.08 -3.91 -1.82
CA GLY A 169 29.53 -4.03 -1.91
C GLY A 169 30.09 -5.46 -1.97
N ARG A 170 29.24 -6.50 -2.13
CA ARG A 170 29.69 -7.89 -2.30
C ARG A 170 29.33 -8.42 -3.68
N ALA A 171 30.31 -9.05 -4.38
CA ALA A 171 30.03 -9.76 -5.61
C ALA A 171 29.17 -11.01 -5.31
N ARG A 172 27.96 -11.10 -5.91
CA ARG A 172 27.08 -12.26 -5.79
C ARG A 172 27.66 -13.39 -6.62
N LYS A 173 28.19 -14.42 -5.97
CA LYS A 173 28.40 -15.71 -6.63
C LYS A 173 27.06 -16.44 -6.65
N ILE A 174 26.49 -16.61 -7.83
CA ILE A 174 25.37 -17.51 -8.09
C ILE A 174 25.92 -18.91 -8.20
#